data_39db5cae7379762a8b56660e0af3d6cb
#
_entry.id   39db5cae7379762a8b56660e0af3d6cb
#
_cell.length_a   1.000
_cell.length_b   1.000
_cell.length_c   1.000
_cell.angle_alpha   90.00
_cell.angle_beta   90.00
_cell.angle_gamma   90.00
#
_symmetry.space_group_name_H-M   'P 1'
#
loop_
_entity.id
_entity.type
_entity.pdbx_description
1 polymer ?
#
loop_
_entity_poly.entity_id
_entity_poly.type
_entity_poly.pdbx_seq_one_letter_code
_entity_poly.pdbx_strand_id
1 'polypeptide(L)'
;MAVFCDFENVAIGCRESGYDNFDIELVLERLLHKGKIVVKKAYSDWDRYKTAKRGMHEASFELIEIPHVSYSGKNSADIRLVVDALDLCYTKAHVDTFVIVSGDSDFSPLVSKLRENDKTVIGVGVKNSSSDLLVENCDEFIYYDDLFREHQRETKRALKSAKAEKAFEPQRDPAGKRSGEKEDALELVLETVEALLKDREGHLFGSMVKQVIKRRRPHFEESYYGYRTFSDLLVDADERGLLVVKKDEKSGGYIIEGFGPNA
;
A
#
# COMPACT_ATOMS: atom_id res chain seq x y z
N MET A 1 -0.10 12.31 0.80
CA MET A 1 0.00 11.73 2.16
C MET A 1 1.41 11.87 2.71
N ALA A 2 1.55 11.97 4.04
CA ALA A 2 2.83 11.89 4.75
C ALA A 2 2.80 10.71 5.73
N VAL A 3 3.84 9.89 5.75
CA VAL A 3 3.95 8.69 6.60
C VAL A 3 4.99 8.91 7.67
N PHE A 4 4.60 8.70 8.91
CA PHE A 4 5.43 8.79 10.11
C PHE A 4 5.41 7.44 10.82
N CYS A 5 6.55 6.80 10.93
CA CYS A 5 6.68 5.45 11.46
C CYS A 5 7.48 5.44 12.76
N ASP A 6 6.84 5.07 13.85
CA ASP A 6 7.48 4.64 15.08
C ASP A 6 7.92 3.18 14.89
N PHE A 7 9.13 3.01 14.38
CA PHE A 7 9.62 1.70 13.97
C PHE A 7 9.81 0.75 15.15
N GLU A 8 10.21 1.24 16.30
CA GLU A 8 10.43 0.40 17.48
C GLU A 8 9.13 -0.26 17.94
N ASN A 9 8.04 0.51 18.03
CA ASN A 9 6.71 0.02 18.42
C ASN A 9 6.22 -1.09 17.51
N VAL A 10 6.24 -0.87 16.19
CA VAL A 10 5.74 -1.87 15.24
C VAL A 10 6.65 -3.09 15.14
N ALA A 11 7.97 -2.93 15.28
CA ALA A 11 8.90 -4.05 15.27
C ALA A 11 8.72 -4.96 16.51
N ILE A 12 8.44 -4.37 17.67
CA ILE A 12 8.10 -5.11 18.91
C ILE A 12 6.77 -5.82 18.72
N GLY A 13 5.73 -5.11 18.28
CA GLY A 13 4.40 -5.67 18.03
C GLY A 13 4.40 -6.84 17.05
N CYS A 14 5.17 -6.72 15.96
CA CYS A 14 5.37 -7.83 15.01
C CYS A 14 5.99 -9.06 15.67
N ARG A 15 7.05 -8.87 16.45
CA ARG A 15 7.73 -9.97 17.14
C ARG A 15 6.81 -10.67 18.14
N GLU A 16 6.06 -9.90 18.93
CA GLU A 16 5.10 -10.43 19.90
C GLU A 16 3.92 -11.16 19.24
N SER A 17 3.57 -10.79 18.02
CA SER A 17 2.52 -11.44 17.22
C SER A 17 3.05 -12.60 16.37
N GLY A 18 4.35 -12.96 16.49
CA GLY A 18 4.96 -14.10 15.80
C GLY A 18 5.32 -13.85 14.34
N TYR A 19 5.45 -12.60 13.93
CA TYR A 19 6.02 -12.23 12.64
C TYR A 19 7.55 -12.09 12.75
N ASP A 20 8.29 -12.62 11.77
CA ASP A 20 9.75 -12.58 11.79
C ASP A 20 10.29 -11.13 11.73
N ASN A 21 9.72 -10.32 10.86
CA ASN A 21 10.09 -8.91 10.67
C ASN A 21 8.87 -8.07 10.25
N PHE A 22 8.95 -6.78 10.51
CA PHE A 22 8.02 -5.81 9.94
C PHE A 22 8.44 -5.47 8.50
N ASP A 23 7.55 -5.72 7.56
CA ASP A 23 7.72 -5.39 6.15
C ASP A 23 6.95 -4.12 5.81
N ILE A 24 7.67 -3.03 5.64
CA ILE A 24 7.08 -1.71 5.34
C ILE A 24 6.49 -1.65 3.93
N GLU A 25 6.96 -2.48 2.99
CA GLU A 25 6.46 -2.48 1.61
C GLU A 25 4.98 -2.86 1.56
N LEU A 26 4.51 -3.80 2.40
CA LEU A 26 3.10 -4.17 2.49
C LEU A 26 2.22 -2.98 2.88
N VAL A 27 2.71 -2.15 3.81
CA VAL A 27 2.02 -0.93 4.22
C VAL A 27 2.00 0.09 3.09
N LEU A 28 3.15 0.31 2.43
CA LEU A 28 3.26 1.26 1.33
C LEU A 28 2.38 0.87 0.13
N GLU A 29 2.34 -0.41 -0.22
CA GLU A 29 1.45 -0.91 -1.27
C GLU A 29 -0.01 -0.57 -1.00
N ARG A 30 -0.47 -0.83 0.24
CA ARG A 30 -1.84 -0.50 0.65
C ARG A 30 -2.11 1.01 0.60
N LEU A 31 -1.17 1.84 1.06
CA LEU A 31 -1.31 3.29 1.05
C LEU A 31 -1.30 3.88 -0.37
N LEU A 32 -0.54 3.29 -1.31
CA LEU A 32 -0.49 3.75 -2.70
C LEU A 32 -1.83 3.59 -3.43
N HIS A 33 -2.69 2.66 -3.03
CA HIS A 33 -4.07 2.58 -3.52
C HIS A 33 -4.88 3.83 -3.13
N LYS A 34 -4.64 4.39 -1.95
CA LYS A 34 -5.37 5.53 -1.41
C LYS A 34 -4.87 6.87 -1.94
N GLY A 35 -3.56 7.00 -2.21
CA GLY A 35 -3.02 8.26 -2.71
C GLY A 35 -1.51 8.30 -2.88
N LYS A 36 -1.01 9.47 -3.29
CA LYS A 36 0.42 9.70 -3.46
C LYS A 36 1.09 9.95 -2.10
N ILE A 37 2.16 9.22 -1.80
CA ILE A 37 3.00 9.45 -0.64
C ILE A 37 4.10 10.45 -1.02
N VAL A 38 4.24 11.54 -0.27
CA VAL A 38 5.21 12.63 -0.54
C VAL A 38 6.27 12.76 0.55
N VAL A 39 5.98 12.27 1.76
CA VAL A 39 6.92 12.26 2.89
C VAL A 39 6.88 10.89 3.53
N LYS A 40 8.05 10.35 3.85
CA LYS A 40 8.23 9.09 4.59
C LYS A 40 9.33 9.27 5.61
N LYS A 41 9.00 9.24 6.90
CA LYS A 41 9.94 9.36 8.01
C LYS A 41 9.77 8.21 8.98
N ALA A 42 10.88 7.67 9.48
CA ALA A 42 10.87 6.59 10.46
C ALA A 42 11.82 6.91 11.62
N TYR A 43 11.34 6.71 12.82
CA TYR A 43 12.00 7.07 14.07
C TYR A 43 12.35 5.82 14.85
N SER A 44 13.60 5.69 15.24
CA SER A 44 14.10 4.56 16.04
C SER A 44 15.53 4.80 16.51
N ASP A 45 15.99 4.00 17.49
CA ASP A 45 17.40 3.73 17.71
C ASP A 45 17.87 2.73 16.63
N TRP A 46 18.31 3.24 15.49
CA TRP A 46 18.69 2.44 14.33
C TRP A 46 19.94 1.58 14.55
N ASP A 47 20.71 1.82 15.60
CA ASP A 47 21.81 0.93 15.97
C ASP A 47 21.32 -0.41 16.50
N ARG A 48 20.14 -0.44 17.09
CA ARG A 48 19.46 -1.68 17.55
C ARG A 48 18.79 -2.42 16.40
N TYR A 49 18.37 -1.70 15.35
CA TYR A 49 17.61 -2.24 14.21
C TYR A 49 18.38 -2.21 12.88
N LYS A 50 19.69 -2.51 12.94
CA LYS A 50 20.60 -2.45 11.75
C LYS A 50 20.12 -3.26 10.56
N THR A 51 19.51 -4.41 10.80
CA THR A 51 18.98 -5.29 9.76
C THR A 51 17.80 -4.68 8.99
N ALA A 52 16.99 -3.87 9.65
CA ALA A 52 15.84 -3.21 9.05
C ALA A 52 16.23 -1.94 8.27
N LYS A 53 17.37 -1.31 8.58
CA LYS A 53 17.82 -0.06 7.91
C LYS A 53 17.78 -0.17 6.40
N ARG A 54 18.26 -1.29 5.85
CA ARG A 54 18.33 -1.49 4.40
C ARG A 54 16.94 -1.45 3.75
N GLY A 55 15.98 -2.22 4.25
CA GLY A 55 14.62 -2.24 3.73
C GLY A 55 13.94 -0.88 3.81
N MET A 56 14.12 -0.17 4.94
CA MET A 56 13.56 1.18 5.09
C MET A 56 14.19 2.20 4.13
N HIS A 57 15.50 2.09 3.83
CA HIS A 57 16.16 2.91 2.82
C HIS A 57 15.69 2.57 1.40
N GLU A 58 15.56 1.29 1.06
CA GLU A 58 15.03 0.83 -0.22
C GLU A 58 13.59 1.33 -0.43
N ALA A 59 12.79 1.36 0.64
CA ALA A 59 11.47 1.97 0.69
C ALA A 59 11.51 3.52 0.69
N SER A 60 12.70 4.14 0.61
CA SER A 60 12.93 5.59 0.59
C SER A 60 12.42 6.34 1.82
N PHE A 61 12.56 5.78 3.01
CA PHE A 61 12.32 6.47 4.27
C PHE A 61 13.52 7.33 4.68
N GLU A 62 13.24 8.54 5.17
CA GLU A 62 14.18 9.33 5.97
C GLU A 62 14.27 8.69 7.36
N LEU A 63 15.45 8.19 7.74
CA LEU A 63 15.67 7.54 9.02
C LEU A 63 16.13 8.56 10.05
N ILE A 64 15.29 8.81 11.04
CA ILE A 64 15.60 9.73 12.13
C ILE A 64 16.21 8.91 13.29
N GLU A 65 17.50 9.14 13.55
CA GLU A 65 18.22 8.49 14.64
C GLU A 65 17.81 9.08 15.98
N ILE A 66 17.35 8.25 16.91
CA ILE A 66 17.01 8.61 18.27
C ILE A 66 17.83 7.75 19.22
N PRO A 67 18.98 8.25 19.72
CA PRO A 67 19.84 7.47 20.58
C PRO A 67 19.14 7.10 21.89
N HIS A 68 19.27 5.86 22.32
CA HIS A 68 18.72 5.40 23.59
C HIS A 68 19.57 5.94 24.76
N VAL A 69 19.15 7.04 25.37
CA VAL A 69 19.79 7.60 26.56
C VAL A 69 19.10 7.04 27.80
N SER A 70 19.82 6.29 28.61
CA SER A 70 19.34 5.34 29.62
C SER A 70 18.43 5.86 30.75
N TYR A 71 18.11 7.14 30.86
CA TYR A 71 17.28 7.66 31.96
C TYR A 71 16.18 8.67 31.62
N SER A 72 16.21 9.33 30.45
CA SER A 72 15.19 10.31 30.04
C SER A 72 14.71 10.16 28.59
N GLY A 73 15.16 9.15 27.88
CA GLY A 73 15.01 9.03 26.42
C GLY A 73 13.87 8.13 25.94
N LYS A 74 13.05 7.55 26.84
CA LYS A 74 12.03 6.56 26.42
C LYS A 74 10.98 7.13 25.48
N ASN A 75 10.69 8.43 25.53
CA ASN A 75 9.68 9.10 24.71
C ASN A 75 10.30 10.11 23.70
N SER A 76 11.64 10.09 23.53
CA SER A 76 12.28 11.07 22.63
C SER A 76 11.91 10.85 21.15
N ALA A 77 11.71 9.61 20.74
CA ALA A 77 11.26 9.26 19.41
C ALA A 77 9.84 9.76 19.15
N ASP A 78 8.94 9.52 20.10
CA ASP A 78 7.52 9.88 20.02
C ASP A 78 7.38 11.41 19.95
N ILE A 79 8.09 12.14 20.83
CA ILE A 79 8.09 13.61 20.83
C ILE A 79 8.63 14.14 19.49
N ARG A 80 9.70 13.58 18.97
CA ARG A 80 10.26 14.01 17.69
C ARG A 80 9.30 13.75 16.54
N LEU A 81 8.64 12.59 16.50
CA LEU A 81 7.62 12.27 15.51
C LEU A 81 6.47 13.26 15.57
N VAL A 82 5.95 13.55 16.77
CA VAL A 82 4.86 14.51 17.00
C VAL A 82 5.24 15.89 16.49
N VAL A 83 6.44 16.38 16.82
CA VAL A 83 6.93 17.70 16.37
C VAL A 83 7.03 17.76 14.84
N ASP A 84 7.66 16.77 14.21
CA ASP A 84 7.82 16.74 12.76
C ASP A 84 6.47 16.63 12.04
N ALA A 85 5.51 15.86 12.58
CA ALA A 85 4.17 15.75 12.01
C ALA A 85 3.38 17.07 12.10
N LEU A 86 3.43 17.75 13.26
CA LEU A 86 2.78 19.04 13.43
C LEU A 86 3.44 20.13 12.60
N ASP A 87 4.77 20.19 12.53
CA ASP A 87 5.47 21.12 11.64
C ASP A 87 5.02 20.95 10.19
N LEU A 88 4.96 19.70 9.72
CA LEU A 88 4.48 19.42 8.37
C LEU A 88 3.01 19.81 8.17
N CYS A 89 2.16 19.59 9.16
CA CYS A 89 0.75 19.95 9.13
C CYS A 89 0.55 21.45 8.89
N TYR A 90 1.34 22.27 9.57
CA TYR A 90 1.23 23.74 9.48
C TYR A 90 1.99 24.35 8.31
N THR A 91 3.08 23.69 7.85
CA THR A 91 3.94 24.26 6.80
C THR A 91 3.60 23.76 5.39
N LYS A 92 2.93 22.61 5.24
CA LYS A 92 2.66 21.97 3.94
C LYS A 92 1.16 21.76 3.73
N ALA A 93 0.45 22.83 3.36
CA ALA A 93 -1.00 22.82 3.14
C ALA A 93 -1.49 21.76 2.14
N HIS A 94 -0.63 21.35 1.17
CA HIS A 94 -0.95 20.34 0.17
C HIS A 94 -0.92 18.89 0.71
N VAL A 95 -0.48 18.69 1.95
CA VAL A 95 -0.56 17.40 2.64
C VAL A 95 -1.85 17.37 3.44
N ASP A 96 -2.80 16.59 2.99
CA ASP A 96 -4.13 16.43 3.54
C ASP A 96 -4.30 15.17 4.40
N THR A 97 -3.44 14.17 4.20
CA THR A 97 -3.52 12.87 4.85
C THR A 97 -2.22 12.55 5.59
N PHE A 98 -2.35 12.19 6.85
CA PHE A 98 -1.25 11.78 7.72
C PHE A 98 -1.41 10.32 8.09
N VAL A 99 -0.34 9.54 7.94
CA VAL A 99 -0.31 8.13 8.30
C VAL A 99 0.62 7.96 9.50
N ILE A 100 0.08 7.45 10.60
CA ILE A 100 0.82 7.16 11.82
C ILE A 100 0.97 5.64 11.94
N VAL A 101 2.21 5.18 11.79
CA VAL A 101 2.54 3.75 11.87
C VAL A 101 3.04 3.48 13.28
N SER A 102 2.13 3.20 14.19
CA SER A 102 2.33 2.84 15.60
C SER A 102 1.04 2.31 16.22
N GLY A 103 1.14 1.53 17.28
CA GLY A 103 0.00 1.10 18.11
C GLY A 103 -0.14 1.88 19.41
N ASP A 104 0.76 2.85 19.68
CA ASP A 104 0.85 3.52 20.98
C ASP A 104 -0.24 4.59 21.16
N SER A 105 -0.93 4.51 22.29
CA SER A 105 -1.94 5.51 22.72
C SER A 105 -1.38 6.92 22.87
N ASP A 106 -0.09 7.07 23.10
CA ASP A 106 0.56 8.37 23.31
C ASP A 106 0.50 9.25 22.05
N PHE A 107 0.21 8.66 20.88
CA PHE A 107 -0.07 9.41 19.65
C PHE A 107 -1.52 9.89 19.51
N SER A 108 -2.45 9.47 20.37
CA SER A 108 -3.86 9.92 20.29
C SER A 108 -4.04 11.44 20.33
N PRO A 109 -3.26 12.21 21.14
CA PRO A 109 -3.30 13.67 21.11
C PRO A 109 -2.84 14.26 19.77
N LEU A 110 -1.83 13.64 19.12
CA LEU A 110 -1.38 14.05 17.79
C LEU A 110 -2.51 13.86 16.76
N VAL A 111 -3.14 12.66 16.76
CA VAL A 111 -4.26 12.36 15.87
C VAL A 111 -5.37 13.37 16.02
N SER A 112 -5.80 13.66 17.26
CA SER A 112 -6.81 14.67 17.53
C SER A 112 -6.42 16.04 16.98
N LYS A 113 -5.15 16.44 17.16
CA LYS A 113 -4.65 17.73 16.69
C LYS A 113 -4.57 17.85 15.17
N LEU A 114 -4.22 16.79 14.49
CA LEU A 114 -4.24 16.72 13.02
C LEU A 114 -5.68 16.86 12.50
N ARG A 115 -6.63 16.15 13.10
CA ARG A 115 -8.06 16.21 12.73
C ARG A 115 -8.68 17.59 12.99
N GLU A 116 -8.30 18.27 14.08
CA GLU A 116 -8.67 19.67 14.34
C GLU A 116 -8.21 20.61 13.21
N ASN A 117 -7.14 20.25 12.50
CA ASN A 117 -6.60 21.01 11.37
C ASN A 117 -7.09 20.47 10.01
N ASP A 118 -8.25 19.82 9.98
CA ASP A 118 -8.88 19.27 8.75
C ASP A 118 -7.96 18.31 8.00
N LYS A 119 -7.20 17.48 8.73
CA LYS A 119 -6.37 16.42 8.16
C LYS A 119 -6.99 15.06 8.40
N THR A 120 -6.99 14.23 7.37
CA THR A 120 -7.35 12.81 7.49
C THR A 120 -6.20 12.05 8.14
N VAL A 121 -6.49 11.21 9.12
CA VAL A 121 -5.47 10.42 9.81
C VAL A 121 -5.74 8.93 9.65
N ILE A 122 -4.77 8.24 9.08
CA ILE A 122 -4.76 6.78 8.94
C ILE A 122 -3.79 6.21 9.96
N GLY A 123 -4.28 5.38 10.86
CA GLY A 123 -3.43 4.58 11.75
C GLY A 123 -3.01 3.27 11.08
N VAL A 124 -1.80 2.82 11.37
CA VAL A 124 -1.31 1.50 10.96
C VAL A 124 -0.61 0.86 12.14
N GLY A 125 -1.01 -0.34 12.52
CA GLY A 125 -0.41 -1.02 13.67
C GLY A 125 -0.64 -2.52 13.65
N VAL A 126 0.02 -3.21 14.58
CA VAL A 126 -0.17 -4.64 14.79
C VAL A 126 -1.32 -4.84 15.76
N LYS A 127 -2.24 -5.76 15.44
CA LYS A 127 -3.53 -5.89 16.14
C LYS A 127 -3.38 -6.07 17.66
N ASN A 128 -2.44 -6.91 18.10
CA ASN A 128 -2.27 -7.22 19.52
C ASN A 128 -1.54 -6.12 20.30
N SER A 129 -0.86 -5.19 19.63
CA SER A 129 -0.11 -4.09 20.26
C SER A 129 -0.69 -2.71 19.96
N SER A 130 -1.84 -2.64 19.31
CA SER A 130 -2.53 -1.37 19.04
C SER A 130 -3.54 -1.07 20.14
N SER A 131 -3.46 0.14 20.68
CA SER A 131 -4.40 0.65 21.69
C SER A 131 -5.75 0.98 21.04
N ASP A 132 -6.84 0.58 21.67
CA ASP A 132 -8.19 0.93 21.25
C ASP A 132 -8.38 2.45 21.16
N LEU A 133 -7.77 3.20 22.10
CA LEU A 133 -7.82 4.67 22.12
C LEU A 133 -7.22 5.28 20.84
N LEU A 134 -6.11 4.75 20.35
CA LEU A 134 -5.52 5.24 19.10
C LEU A 134 -6.39 4.85 17.90
N VAL A 135 -6.85 3.60 17.86
CA VAL A 135 -7.68 3.06 16.77
C VAL A 135 -8.96 3.88 16.58
N GLU A 136 -9.68 4.15 17.68
CA GLU A 136 -10.95 4.89 17.66
C GLU A 136 -10.78 6.38 17.28
N ASN A 137 -9.61 6.96 17.54
CA ASN A 137 -9.32 8.34 17.19
C ASN A 137 -8.95 8.55 15.73
N CYS A 138 -8.48 7.52 15.02
CA CYS A 138 -8.14 7.61 13.60
C CYS A 138 -9.40 7.63 12.71
N ASP A 139 -9.31 8.26 11.55
CA ASP A 139 -10.38 8.21 10.55
C ASP A 139 -10.43 6.82 9.88
N GLU A 140 -9.29 6.15 9.82
CA GLU A 140 -9.15 4.77 9.36
C GLU A 140 -8.00 4.10 10.12
N PHE A 141 -8.12 2.80 10.40
CA PHE A 141 -7.03 2.01 10.97
C PHE A 141 -6.77 0.75 10.16
N ILE A 142 -5.52 0.53 9.76
CA ILE A 142 -5.07 -0.61 8.98
C ILE A 142 -4.26 -1.54 9.88
N TYR A 143 -4.72 -2.77 10.04
CA TYR A 143 -3.97 -3.77 10.79
C TYR A 143 -2.93 -4.46 9.90
N TYR A 144 -1.66 -4.43 10.32
CA TYR A 144 -0.57 -5.12 9.64
C TYR A 144 -0.84 -6.61 9.46
N ASP A 145 -1.51 -7.23 10.43
CA ASP A 145 -1.95 -8.63 10.41
C ASP A 145 -2.78 -8.96 9.18
N ASP A 146 -3.64 -8.05 8.76
CA ASP A 146 -4.50 -8.25 7.60
C ASP A 146 -3.70 -8.15 6.30
N LEU A 147 -2.79 -7.18 6.19
CA LEU A 147 -1.89 -7.03 5.06
C LEU A 147 -1.00 -8.27 4.88
N PHE A 148 -0.42 -8.76 5.97
CA PHE A 148 0.42 -9.94 5.95
C PHE A 148 -0.33 -11.19 5.53
N ARG A 149 -1.57 -11.36 5.99
CA ARG A 149 -2.44 -12.48 5.59
C ARG A 149 -2.84 -12.40 4.12
N GLU A 150 -3.16 -11.20 3.62
CA GLU A 150 -3.45 -10.99 2.19
C GLU A 150 -2.24 -11.36 1.34
N HIS A 151 -1.08 -10.82 1.63
CA HIS A 151 0.17 -11.13 0.94
C HIS A 151 0.50 -12.63 0.93
N GLN A 152 0.33 -13.33 2.06
CA GLN A 152 0.53 -14.78 2.11
C GLN A 152 -0.45 -15.56 1.22
N ARG A 153 -1.69 -15.10 1.10
CA ARG A 153 -2.69 -15.73 0.22
C ARG A 153 -2.33 -15.54 -1.25
N GLU A 154 -1.92 -14.34 -1.63
CA GLU A 154 -1.49 -14.00 -2.99
C GLU A 154 -0.26 -14.81 -3.38
N THR A 155 0.76 -14.87 -2.54
CA THR A 155 1.97 -15.68 -2.77
C THR A 155 1.63 -17.17 -2.93
N LYS A 156 0.70 -17.71 -2.12
CA LYS A 156 0.26 -19.10 -2.26
C LYS A 156 -0.55 -19.35 -3.54
N ARG A 157 -1.35 -18.39 -3.99
CA ARG A 157 -2.09 -18.46 -5.27
C ARG A 157 -1.10 -18.45 -6.44
N ALA A 158 -0.16 -17.50 -6.46
CA ALA A 158 0.88 -17.39 -7.48
C ALA A 158 1.75 -18.67 -7.58
N LEU A 159 2.11 -19.29 -6.44
CA LEU A 159 2.84 -20.55 -6.41
C LEU A 159 2.01 -21.75 -6.92
N LYS A 160 0.69 -21.72 -6.74
CA LYS A 160 -0.21 -22.76 -7.26
C LYS A 160 -0.41 -22.63 -8.77
N SER A 161 -0.60 -21.41 -9.28
CA SER A 161 -0.70 -21.16 -10.72
C SER A 161 0.59 -21.52 -11.44
N ALA A 162 1.75 -21.07 -10.94
CA ALA A 162 3.06 -21.44 -11.49
C ALA A 162 3.36 -22.97 -11.47
N LYS A 163 2.81 -23.70 -10.49
CA LYS A 163 2.89 -25.18 -10.48
C LYS A 163 1.94 -25.85 -11.46
N ALA A 164 0.76 -25.27 -11.70
CA ALA A 164 -0.20 -25.76 -12.68
C ALA A 164 0.32 -25.56 -14.12
N GLU A 165 0.95 -24.41 -14.39
CA GLU A 165 1.58 -24.11 -15.69
C GLU A 165 2.77 -25.01 -15.99
N LYS A 166 3.60 -25.38 -14.99
CA LYS A 166 4.70 -26.35 -15.18
C LYS A 166 4.24 -27.78 -15.43
N ALA A 167 2.99 -28.12 -15.12
CA ALA A 167 2.41 -29.44 -15.39
C ALA A 167 1.82 -29.54 -16.79
N PHE A 168 1.71 -28.45 -17.52
CA PHE A 168 1.18 -28.39 -18.89
C PHE A 168 2.23 -27.69 -19.78
N GLU A 169 3.28 -28.40 -20.22
CA GLU A 169 4.16 -27.96 -21.30
C GLU A 169 3.50 -28.21 -22.66
N PRO A 170 3.03 -27.15 -23.37
CA PRO A 170 2.90 -27.22 -24.83
C PRO A 170 4.15 -26.59 -25.46
N GLN A 171 4.52 -27.14 -26.62
CA GLN A 171 5.65 -26.76 -27.45
C GLN A 171 5.74 -25.23 -27.65
N ARG A 172 6.94 -24.66 -27.42
CA ARG A 172 7.25 -23.24 -27.58
C ARG A 172 7.22 -22.84 -29.05
N ASP A 173 6.18 -22.10 -29.45
CA ASP A 173 6.20 -21.29 -30.68
C ASP A 173 6.85 -19.91 -30.40
N PRO A 174 7.60 -19.32 -31.37
CA PRO A 174 8.25 -17.99 -31.18
C PRO A 174 7.28 -16.82 -30.98
N ALA A 175 5.98 -17.04 -31.17
CA ALA A 175 4.91 -16.04 -30.85
C ALA A 175 4.59 -15.95 -29.36
N GLY A 176 5.04 -16.88 -28.53
CA GLY A 176 4.68 -16.98 -27.11
C GLY A 176 5.21 -15.89 -26.18
N LYS A 177 6.23 -15.11 -26.60
CA LYS A 177 6.73 -13.98 -25.79
C LYS A 177 5.71 -12.85 -25.64
N ARG A 178 4.98 -12.50 -26.71
CA ARG A 178 3.97 -11.43 -26.68
C ARG A 178 2.67 -11.82 -25.96
N SER A 179 2.39 -13.12 -25.86
CA SER A 179 1.22 -13.60 -25.11
C SER A 179 1.44 -13.50 -23.61
N GLY A 180 2.62 -13.90 -23.10
CA GLY A 180 2.94 -13.78 -21.66
C GLY A 180 2.97 -12.33 -21.17
N GLU A 181 3.49 -11.41 -21.98
CA GLU A 181 3.51 -9.99 -21.64
C GLU A 181 2.10 -9.40 -21.50
N LYS A 182 1.13 -9.81 -22.32
CA LYS A 182 -0.27 -9.38 -22.21
C LYS A 182 -0.96 -9.94 -20.97
N GLU A 183 -0.70 -11.19 -20.63
CA GLU A 183 -1.24 -11.84 -19.44
C GLU A 183 -0.75 -11.16 -18.17
N ASP A 184 0.52 -10.78 -18.09
CA ASP A 184 1.08 -10.02 -16.97
C ASP A 184 0.37 -8.66 -16.77
N ALA A 185 0.02 -7.97 -17.88
CA ALA A 185 -0.69 -6.70 -17.79
C ALA A 185 -2.15 -6.89 -17.33
N LEU A 186 -2.81 -7.94 -17.79
CA LEU A 186 -4.18 -8.27 -17.37
C LEU A 186 -4.23 -8.65 -15.89
N GLU A 187 -3.29 -9.46 -15.42
CA GLU A 187 -3.19 -9.83 -14.01
C GLU A 187 -3.00 -8.60 -13.13
N LEU A 188 -2.10 -7.67 -13.53
CA LEU A 188 -1.90 -6.41 -12.81
C LEU A 188 -3.16 -5.53 -12.74
N VAL A 189 -3.96 -5.51 -13.81
CA VAL A 189 -5.24 -4.80 -13.82
C VAL A 189 -6.23 -5.47 -12.88
N LEU A 190 -6.35 -6.81 -12.91
CA LEU A 190 -7.27 -7.56 -12.06
C LEU A 190 -6.95 -7.38 -10.57
N GLU A 191 -5.67 -7.51 -10.18
CA GLU A 191 -5.23 -7.23 -8.81
C GLU A 191 -5.59 -5.82 -8.35
N THR A 192 -5.36 -4.83 -9.23
CA THR A 192 -5.65 -3.42 -8.91
C THR A 192 -7.16 -3.18 -8.79
N VAL A 193 -7.96 -3.79 -9.65
CA VAL A 193 -9.43 -3.71 -9.59
C VAL A 193 -9.95 -4.38 -8.31
N GLU A 194 -9.44 -5.56 -7.94
CA GLU A 194 -9.80 -6.26 -6.70
C GLU A 194 -9.52 -5.38 -5.47
N ALA A 195 -8.34 -4.78 -5.41
CA ALA A 195 -7.97 -3.90 -4.31
C ALA A 195 -8.87 -2.66 -4.22
N LEU A 196 -9.20 -2.04 -5.35
CA LEU A 196 -10.04 -0.84 -5.38
C LEU A 196 -11.50 -1.11 -5.06
N LEU A 197 -12.04 -2.27 -5.46
CA LEU A 197 -13.41 -2.66 -5.15
C LEU A 197 -13.61 -3.00 -3.66
N LYS A 198 -12.56 -3.47 -2.97
CA LYS A 198 -12.60 -3.68 -1.51
C LYS A 198 -12.69 -2.39 -0.71
N ASP A 199 -12.10 -1.31 -1.22
CA ASP A 199 -11.93 -0.04 -0.51
C ASP A 199 -12.99 1.01 -0.82
N ARG A 200 -13.84 0.80 -1.82
CA ARG A 200 -14.77 1.83 -2.30
C ARG A 200 -16.16 1.29 -2.62
N GLU A 201 -17.16 2.01 -2.17
CA GLU A 201 -18.53 1.92 -2.69
C GLU A 201 -18.68 2.91 -3.85
N GLY A 202 -18.97 2.43 -5.06
CA GLY A 202 -19.23 3.28 -6.21
C GLY A 202 -18.59 2.82 -7.52
N HIS A 203 -18.77 3.64 -8.58
CA HIS A 203 -18.26 3.32 -9.91
C HIS A 203 -16.73 3.40 -9.98
N LEU A 204 -16.10 2.34 -10.48
CA LEU A 204 -14.68 2.27 -10.72
C LEU A 204 -14.35 2.66 -12.16
N PHE A 205 -13.73 3.83 -12.34
CA PHE A 205 -13.33 4.29 -13.67
C PHE A 205 -11.96 3.69 -14.07
N GLY A 206 -11.82 3.32 -15.34
CA GLY A 206 -10.54 2.80 -15.87
C GLY A 206 -9.36 3.76 -15.70
N SER A 207 -9.62 5.08 -15.73
CA SER A 207 -8.58 6.09 -15.44
C SER A 207 -8.05 6.02 -14.01
N MET A 208 -8.89 5.64 -13.04
CA MET A 208 -8.47 5.46 -11.64
C MET A 208 -7.58 4.22 -11.50
N VAL A 209 -7.96 3.12 -12.14
CA VAL A 209 -7.14 1.89 -12.17
C VAL A 209 -5.77 2.19 -12.77
N LYS A 210 -5.71 2.86 -13.92
CA LYS A 210 -4.45 3.31 -14.53
C LYS A 210 -3.60 4.16 -13.58
N GLN A 211 -4.22 5.10 -12.88
CA GLN A 211 -3.52 5.95 -11.91
C GLN A 211 -2.88 5.14 -10.77
N VAL A 212 -3.60 4.17 -10.22
CA VAL A 212 -3.09 3.31 -9.15
C VAL A 212 -1.95 2.44 -9.66
N ILE A 213 -2.09 1.82 -10.84
CA ILE A 213 -1.02 1.05 -11.47
C ILE A 213 0.24 1.91 -11.64
N LYS A 214 0.12 3.14 -12.18
CA LYS A 214 1.27 4.04 -12.35
C LYS A 214 1.88 4.54 -11.02
N ARG A 215 1.12 4.56 -9.93
CA ARG A 215 1.68 4.85 -8.59
C ARG A 215 2.52 3.68 -8.05
N ARG A 216 2.06 2.45 -8.24
CA ARG A 216 2.77 1.22 -7.82
C ARG A 216 3.94 0.90 -8.73
N ARG A 217 3.75 1.07 -10.04
CA ARG A 217 4.73 0.77 -11.10
C ARG A 217 4.92 2.00 -12.02
N PRO A 218 5.76 2.97 -11.66
CA PRO A 218 5.94 4.21 -12.44
C PRO A 218 6.39 4.00 -13.88
N HIS A 219 7.05 2.88 -14.14
CA HIS A 219 7.53 2.46 -15.47
C HIS A 219 6.49 1.68 -16.29
N PHE A 220 5.25 1.53 -15.79
CA PHE A 220 4.19 0.86 -16.54
C PHE A 220 3.86 1.65 -17.81
N GLU A 221 4.05 0.98 -18.95
CA GLU A 221 3.72 1.48 -20.29
C GLU A 221 2.93 0.42 -21.04
N GLU A 222 1.72 0.76 -21.50
CA GLU A 222 0.82 -0.17 -22.17
C GLU A 222 1.46 -0.77 -23.44
N SER A 223 2.29 0.01 -24.13
CA SER A 223 3.00 -0.40 -25.34
C SER A 223 3.98 -1.54 -25.11
N TYR A 224 4.59 -1.62 -23.91
CA TYR A 224 5.46 -2.72 -23.53
C TYR A 224 4.71 -4.06 -23.50
N TYR A 225 3.45 -4.03 -23.06
CA TYR A 225 2.58 -5.19 -22.99
C TYR A 225 1.79 -5.43 -24.30
N GLY A 226 2.08 -4.68 -25.37
CA GLY A 226 1.48 -4.83 -26.69
C GLY A 226 0.09 -4.21 -26.86
N TYR A 227 -0.31 -3.27 -25.98
CA TYR A 227 -1.52 -2.49 -26.10
C TYR A 227 -1.20 -1.05 -26.58
N ARG A 228 -2.05 -0.47 -27.43
CA ARG A 228 -1.88 0.93 -27.88
C ARG A 228 -2.29 1.92 -26.78
N THR A 229 -3.32 1.57 -26.03
CA THR A 229 -3.89 2.40 -24.98
C THR A 229 -4.33 1.53 -23.80
N PHE A 230 -4.51 2.15 -22.63
CA PHE A 230 -5.08 1.48 -21.47
C PHE A 230 -6.54 1.04 -21.71
N SER A 231 -7.24 1.77 -22.56
CA SER A 231 -8.59 1.39 -22.99
C SER A 231 -8.61 0.07 -23.75
N ASP A 232 -7.62 -0.16 -24.62
CA ASP A 232 -7.51 -1.42 -25.36
C ASP A 232 -7.23 -2.61 -24.44
N LEU A 233 -6.46 -2.39 -23.36
CA LEU A 233 -6.23 -3.38 -22.32
C LEU A 233 -7.52 -3.74 -21.57
N LEU A 234 -8.34 -2.73 -21.22
CA LEU A 234 -9.63 -2.97 -20.55
C LEU A 234 -10.63 -3.69 -21.47
N VAL A 235 -10.64 -3.37 -22.76
CA VAL A 235 -11.49 -4.06 -23.76
C VAL A 235 -11.05 -5.52 -23.91
N ASP A 236 -9.74 -5.81 -23.99
CA ASP A 236 -9.24 -7.19 -24.04
C ASP A 236 -9.61 -7.97 -22.77
N ALA A 237 -9.59 -7.32 -21.59
CA ALA A 237 -10.05 -7.94 -20.34
C ALA A 237 -11.55 -8.29 -20.36
N ASP A 238 -12.38 -7.42 -20.95
CA ASP A 238 -13.83 -7.65 -21.12
C ASP A 238 -14.08 -8.78 -22.13
N GLU A 239 -13.43 -8.74 -23.29
CA GLU A 239 -13.54 -9.79 -24.34
C GLU A 239 -13.13 -11.19 -23.84
N ARG A 240 -12.16 -11.26 -22.93
CA ARG A 240 -11.75 -12.50 -22.27
C ARG A 240 -12.67 -12.91 -21.12
N GLY A 241 -13.65 -12.09 -20.77
CA GLY A 241 -14.56 -12.33 -19.66
C GLY A 241 -13.90 -12.24 -18.27
N LEU A 242 -12.80 -11.51 -18.17
CA LEU A 242 -12.09 -11.26 -16.90
C LEU A 242 -12.70 -10.09 -16.13
N LEU A 243 -13.15 -9.07 -16.85
CA LEU A 243 -13.84 -7.90 -16.29
C LEU A 243 -15.15 -7.66 -17.03
N VAL A 244 -16.06 -6.95 -16.38
CA VAL A 244 -17.25 -6.40 -17.04
C VAL A 244 -17.03 -4.89 -17.16
N VAL A 245 -16.88 -4.42 -18.40
CA VAL A 245 -16.49 -3.03 -18.69
C VAL A 245 -17.58 -2.35 -19.55
N LYS A 246 -17.99 -1.14 -19.14
CA LYS A 246 -18.98 -0.34 -19.84
C LYS A 246 -18.39 0.99 -20.27
N LYS A 247 -18.65 1.39 -21.50
CA LYS A 247 -18.24 2.71 -21.97
C LYS A 247 -19.13 3.80 -21.37
N ASP A 248 -18.52 4.80 -20.76
CA ASP A 248 -19.23 5.97 -20.25
C ASP A 248 -19.44 6.99 -21.38
N GLU A 249 -20.68 7.24 -21.73
CA GLU A 249 -21.05 8.17 -22.82
C GLU A 249 -20.70 9.63 -22.53
N LYS A 250 -20.58 10.00 -21.23
CA LYS A 250 -20.31 11.39 -20.82
C LYS A 250 -18.83 11.74 -20.86
N SER A 251 -17.99 10.84 -20.36
CA SER A 251 -16.52 11.06 -20.29
C SER A 251 -15.76 10.43 -21.45
N GLY A 252 -16.40 9.53 -22.22
CA GLY A 252 -15.75 8.72 -23.26
C GLY A 252 -14.78 7.65 -22.69
N GLY A 253 -14.68 7.55 -21.37
CA GLY A 253 -13.88 6.59 -20.66
C GLY A 253 -14.60 5.25 -20.47
N TYR A 254 -14.00 4.36 -19.68
CA TYR A 254 -14.56 3.06 -19.32
C TYR A 254 -14.83 2.99 -17.82
N ILE A 255 -16.00 2.43 -17.47
CA ILE A 255 -16.40 2.08 -16.11
C ILE A 255 -16.27 0.58 -15.96
N ILE A 256 -15.67 0.13 -14.88
CA ILE A 256 -15.56 -1.28 -14.52
C ILE A 256 -16.69 -1.57 -13.55
N GLU A 257 -17.62 -2.44 -13.95
CA GLU A 257 -18.79 -2.82 -13.16
C GLU A 257 -18.46 -3.99 -12.20
N GLY A 258 -17.45 -4.78 -12.51
CA GLY A 258 -17.02 -5.91 -11.67
C GLY A 258 -16.17 -6.93 -12.42
N PHE A 259 -16.02 -8.08 -11.80
CA PHE A 259 -15.32 -9.22 -12.40
C PHE A 259 -16.24 -9.96 -13.36
N GLY A 260 -15.66 -10.45 -14.44
CA GLY A 260 -16.34 -11.31 -15.42
C GLY A 260 -16.36 -12.78 -14.99
N PRO A 261 -17.00 -13.65 -15.79
CA PRO A 261 -17.17 -15.07 -15.45
C PRO A 261 -15.87 -15.88 -15.47
N ASN A 262 -14.80 -15.36 -16.05
CA ASN A 262 -13.50 -16.03 -16.19
C ASN A 262 -12.40 -15.43 -15.30
N ALA A 263 -12.74 -14.53 -14.37
CA ALA A 263 -11.82 -13.85 -13.46
C ALA A 263 -11.32 -14.74 -12.31
#